data_415ca45aa0fe5225cc95f92aeea17ee0
#
_entry.id   415ca45aa0fe5225cc95f92aeea17ee0
#
_cell.length_a   1.000
_cell.length_b   1.000
_cell.length_c   1.000
_cell.angle_alpha   90.00
_cell.angle_beta   90.00
_cell.angle_gamma   90.00
#
_symmetry.space_group_name_H-M   'P 1'
#
loop_
_entity.id
_entity.type
_entity.pdbx_description
1 polymer ?
#
loop_
_entity_poly.entity_id
_entity_poly.type
_entity_poly.pdbx_seq_one_letter_code
_entity_poly.pdbx_strand_id
1 'polypeptide(L)'
;MNKVAKYLNEHLSGEVASQDFALSQVEVDNGLLVRRPEMIVRAANMNDIRKVMRFCSQLAEKGHVLPVFVRGCGNDETGAATNKGIAIDEKTYMNRVFGIDPRQQLIHVQAGISLSAINATLSTHKGLGLPRTSYVAEDGTIGGAINTAPSGMLSGAHGRFADAIQQLEIVLSNGDVIQTGRISRRELSKKKGLSTFEGEIYREIDNLISDNTELISQMDPALPDTVGYSGISRVKQKDGSFDLTPLFIGSQGSLGVICEVIMKAQFIRPEYSVVAASYKKLSDAQSAVELAMKNKASAVEIIDGRFFRQAAVVGKVVEWAPKECFKGAVVLAIFDDFSDRVRNKAAKKLTRKLESSEAIDVKTLHLEEQDLFSLHSVLALAETPSEPHMITPRVFSGILMAPEKIDSFLSELKLLESKYGVDLPVFVDFSSDYISLYPTFDSKKVSERQKILQLLVEISQIVNKYEGSFAGFGGDGRLKANFIYKNLPDDEKQLYAKVKQIFDPAGIFNPGIKTEAQPKELAAELNAWCKLRNQA
;
A
#
# COMPACT_ATOMS: atom_id res chain seq x y z
N MET A 1 21.79 22.41 16.79
CA MET A 1 21.94 21.46 15.66
C MET A 1 22.91 20.36 16.08
N ASN A 2 22.54 19.11 15.96
CA ASN A 2 23.38 17.94 16.25
C ASN A 2 24.65 18.02 15.39
N LYS A 3 25.81 17.55 15.90
CA LYS A 3 27.10 17.57 15.16
C LYS A 3 26.99 16.83 13.81
N VAL A 4 26.26 15.71 13.77
CA VAL A 4 26.02 14.95 12.54
C VAL A 4 25.19 15.76 11.55
N ALA A 5 24.11 16.40 11.99
CA ALA A 5 23.27 17.22 11.14
C ALA A 5 24.04 18.41 10.54
N LYS A 6 24.94 19.03 11.33
CA LYS A 6 25.82 20.09 10.83
C LYS A 6 26.79 19.59 9.77
N TYR A 7 27.45 18.44 10.03
CA TYR A 7 28.37 17.82 9.09
C TYR A 7 27.70 17.50 7.76
N LEU A 8 26.53 16.83 7.82
CA LEU A 8 25.78 16.48 6.61
C LEU A 8 25.36 17.74 5.83
N ASN A 9 24.87 18.78 6.51
CA ASN A 9 24.47 20.03 5.86
C ASN A 9 25.59 20.75 5.13
N GLU A 10 26.85 20.60 5.61
CA GLU A 10 28.02 21.15 4.94
C GLU A 10 28.47 20.36 3.71
N HIS A 11 28.04 19.07 3.57
CA HIS A 11 28.52 18.17 2.52
C HIS A 11 27.47 17.80 1.49
N LEU A 12 26.19 18.10 1.76
CA LEU A 12 25.07 17.83 0.84
C LEU A 12 24.73 19.06 0.01
N SER A 13 24.14 18.86 -1.15
CA SER A 13 23.58 19.92 -2.00
C SER A 13 22.18 20.33 -1.54
N GLY A 14 21.47 19.43 -0.86
CA GLY A 14 20.17 19.64 -0.24
C GLY A 14 20.28 20.25 1.15
N GLU A 15 19.23 20.11 1.94
CA GLU A 15 19.10 20.72 3.26
C GLU A 15 19.03 19.67 4.36
N VAL A 16 19.55 20.00 5.56
CA VAL A 16 19.39 19.18 6.76
C VAL A 16 18.68 19.97 7.84
N ALA A 17 17.50 19.52 8.24
CA ALA A 17 16.69 20.10 9.31
C ALA A 17 16.80 19.24 10.59
N SER A 18 17.03 19.91 11.74
CA SER A 18 17.04 19.25 13.05
C SER A 18 16.32 20.09 14.12
N GLN A 19 15.56 21.09 13.67
CA GLN A 19 14.74 21.93 14.55
C GLN A 19 13.51 21.16 15.01
N ASP A 20 13.11 21.40 16.23
CA ASP A 20 12.00 20.73 16.90
C ASP A 20 10.71 20.75 16.08
N PHE A 21 10.35 21.92 15.55
CA PHE A 21 9.19 22.10 14.68
C PHE A 21 9.25 21.24 13.41
N ALA A 22 10.41 21.16 12.74
CA ALA A 22 10.55 20.34 11.55
C ALA A 22 10.40 18.84 11.85
N LEU A 23 11.02 18.38 12.95
CA LEU A 23 10.97 16.97 13.35
C LEU A 23 9.56 16.52 13.75
N SER A 24 8.78 17.41 14.39
CA SER A 24 7.40 17.11 14.76
C SER A 24 6.46 16.89 13.57
N GLN A 25 6.78 17.41 12.38
CA GLN A 25 6.01 17.21 11.16
C GLN A 25 6.15 15.79 10.57
N VAL A 26 7.18 15.05 10.99
CA VAL A 26 7.52 13.74 10.42
C VAL A 26 7.59 12.62 11.46
N GLU A 27 7.23 12.90 12.72
CA GLU A 27 7.23 11.92 13.81
C GLU A 27 6.02 10.98 13.82
N VAL A 28 4.99 11.30 13.02
CA VAL A 28 3.80 10.49 12.79
C VAL A 28 3.59 10.27 11.30
N ASP A 29 2.97 9.17 10.94
CA ASP A 29 2.40 8.92 9.60
C ASP A 29 0.87 8.82 9.71
N ASN A 30 0.21 8.25 8.71
CA ASN A 30 -1.25 8.06 8.74
C ASN A 30 -1.67 6.87 9.64
N GLY A 31 -0.70 6.20 10.27
CA GLY A 31 -0.92 5.11 11.21
C GLY A 31 -1.13 5.59 12.65
N LEU A 32 -0.85 4.69 13.58
CA LEU A 32 -1.10 4.86 15.02
C LEU A 32 0.18 4.92 15.86
N LEU A 33 1.34 5.06 15.24
CA LEU A 33 2.63 5.01 15.91
C LEU A 33 3.34 6.36 15.86
N VAL A 34 4.20 6.60 16.85
CA VAL A 34 4.99 7.83 16.96
C VAL A 34 6.46 7.45 17.08
N ARG A 35 7.28 7.90 16.14
CA ARG A 35 8.74 7.85 16.25
C ARG A 35 9.36 9.12 15.70
N ARG A 36 10.05 9.83 16.55
CA ARG A 36 10.69 11.08 16.18
C ARG A 36 12.09 10.84 15.63
N PRO A 37 12.40 11.31 14.41
CA PRO A 37 13.75 11.24 13.88
C PRO A 37 14.69 12.22 14.59
N GLU A 38 16.00 12.04 14.39
CA GLU A 38 17.03 12.96 14.89
C GLU A 38 17.26 14.14 13.93
N MET A 39 17.02 13.89 12.63
CA MET A 39 17.14 14.91 11.58
C MET A 39 16.38 14.49 10.32
N ILE A 40 16.11 15.48 9.46
CA ILE A 40 15.53 15.32 8.14
C ILE A 40 16.56 15.77 7.11
N VAL A 41 16.86 14.91 6.14
CA VAL A 41 17.65 15.24 4.96
C VAL A 41 16.73 15.43 3.78
N ARG A 42 16.58 16.66 3.29
CA ARG A 42 15.90 16.98 2.03
C ARG A 42 16.91 16.87 0.90
N ALA A 43 17.00 15.67 0.33
CA ALA A 43 17.99 15.36 -0.69
C ALA A 43 17.70 16.13 -1.99
N ALA A 44 18.67 16.88 -2.50
CA ALA A 44 18.53 17.60 -3.78
C ALA A 44 18.65 16.65 -5.00
N ASN A 45 19.34 15.53 -4.83
CA ASN A 45 19.60 14.55 -5.86
C ASN A 45 20.07 13.23 -5.25
N MET A 46 20.18 12.18 -6.07
CA MET A 46 20.64 10.85 -5.67
C MET A 46 22.03 10.88 -5.03
N ASN A 47 22.93 11.78 -5.46
CA ASN A 47 24.27 11.84 -4.90
C ASN A 47 24.29 12.26 -3.43
N ASP A 48 23.33 13.09 -3.00
CA ASP A 48 23.14 13.40 -1.58
C ASP A 48 22.77 12.15 -0.79
N ILE A 49 21.84 11.36 -1.30
CA ILE A 49 21.44 10.09 -0.68
C ILE A 49 22.63 9.14 -0.58
N ARG A 50 23.42 9.01 -1.65
CA ARG A 50 24.65 8.19 -1.66
C ARG A 50 25.64 8.64 -0.59
N LYS A 51 25.83 9.95 -0.40
CA LYS A 51 26.70 10.49 0.65
C LYS A 51 26.19 10.17 2.05
N VAL A 52 24.88 10.31 2.28
CA VAL A 52 24.24 9.92 3.56
C VAL A 52 24.46 8.44 3.84
N MET A 53 24.20 7.57 2.86
CA MET A 53 24.33 6.12 3.05
C MET A 53 25.78 5.70 3.30
N ARG A 54 26.75 6.26 2.56
CA ARG A 54 28.19 6.04 2.84
C ARG A 54 28.59 6.47 4.23
N PHE A 55 28.09 7.61 4.67
CA PHE A 55 28.35 8.10 6.02
C PHE A 55 27.77 7.13 7.07
N CYS A 56 26.53 6.67 6.92
CA CYS A 56 25.90 5.73 7.83
C CYS A 56 26.59 4.35 7.82
N SER A 57 27.01 3.86 6.63
CA SER A 57 27.77 2.62 6.50
C SER A 57 29.11 2.70 7.25
N GLN A 58 29.88 3.78 7.07
CA GLN A 58 31.14 3.99 7.78
C GLN A 58 30.97 4.12 9.31
N LEU A 59 29.86 4.66 9.77
CA LEU A 59 29.52 4.67 11.20
C LEU A 59 29.21 3.26 11.71
N ALA A 60 28.45 2.48 10.94
CA ALA A 60 28.11 1.10 11.30
C ALA A 60 29.33 0.20 11.38
N GLU A 61 30.32 0.35 10.48
CA GLU A 61 31.62 -0.34 10.54
C GLU A 61 32.39 -0.03 11.85
N LYS A 62 32.14 1.13 12.46
CA LYS A 62 32.70 1.53 13.77
C LYS A 62 31.82 1.13 14.95
N GLY A 63 30.77 0.34 14.72
CA GLY A 63 29.83 -0.12 15.76
C GLY A 63 28.73 0.88 16.11
N HIS A 64 28.52 1.94 15.32
CA HIS A 64 27.49 2.95 15.55
C HIS A 64 26.45 2.93 14.43
N VAL A 65 25.37 2.18 14.59
CA VAL A 65 24.29 2.14 13.61
C VAL A 65 23.42 3.40 13.76
N LEU A 66 23.39 4.25 12.73
CA LEU A 66 22.48 5.38 12.61
C LEU A 66 21.39 5.00 11.61
N PRO A 67 20.15 4.78 12.05
CA PRO A 67 19.06 4.36 11.19
C PRO A 67 18.71 5.40 10.11
N VAL A 68 18.28 4.91 8.97
CA VAL A 68 17.79 5.75 7.85
C VAL A 68 16.44 5.21 7.39
N PHE A 69 15.46 6.08 7.22
CA PHE A 69 14.19 5.73 6.60
C PHE A 69 13.80 6.79 5.56
N VAL A 70 13.01 6.37 4.57
CA VAL A 70 12.56 7.24 3.48
C VAL A 70 11.12 7.66 3.74
N ARG A 71 10.83 8.93 3.45
CA ARG A 71 9.49 9.48 3.60
C ARG A 71 9.10 10.29 2.38
N GLY A 72 7.97 9.93 1.77
CA GLY A 72 7.23 10.77 0.82
C GLY A 72 6.25 11.69 1.57
N CYS A 73 4.95 11.51 1.35
CA CYS A 73 3.91 12.29 2.04
C CYS A 73 3.57 11.79 3.45
N GLY A 74 4.04 10.60 3.83
CA GLY A 74 3.70 10.01 5.13
C GLY A 74 2.32 9.34 5.18
N ASN A 75 1.80 8.93 4.03
CA ASN A 75 0.49 8.28 3.92
C ASN A 75 0.51 6.79 4.33
N ASP A 76 1.64 6.27 4.79
CA ASP A 76 1.74 4.91 5.33
C ASP A 76 0.87 4.76 6.59
N GLU A 77 0.19 3.64 6.73
CA GLU A 77 -0.77 3.36 7.82
C GLU A 77 -0.21 2.39 8.85
N THR A 78 0.99 1.87 8.60
CA THR A 78 1.58 0.76 9.36
C THR A 78 2.78 1.16 10.21
N GLY A 79 3.12 2.45 10.21
CA GLY A 79 4.25 2.99 10.94
C GLY A 79 5.59 2.87 10.19
N ALA A 80 5.59 2.63 8.89
CA ALA A 80 6.82 2.49 8.11
C ALA A 80 7.42 3.83 7.66
N ALA A 81 6.61 4.89 7.58
CA ALA A 81 7.08 6.23 7.18
C ALA A 81 7.57 7.09 8.36
N THR A 82 7.78 6.47 9.54
CA THR A 82 8.36 7.10 10.73
C THR A 82 9.41 6.19 11.35
N ASN A 83 10.54 6.73 11.79
CA ASN A 83 11.53 5.99 12.59
C ASN A 83 12.48 6.96 13.32
N LYS A 84 13.37 6.40 14.14
CA LYS A 84 14.52 7.14 14.70
C LYS A 84 15.59 7.33 13.63
N GLY A 85 16.58 8.19 13.91
CA GLY A 85 17.72 8.44 13.03
C GLY A 85 17.44 9.47 11.94
N ILE A 86 17.76 9.19 10.69
CA ILE A 86 17.67 10.12 9.56
C ILE A 86 16.40 9.84 8.75
N ALA A 87 15.52 10.84 8.63
CA ALA A 87 14.46 10.85 7.63
C ALA A 87 14.98 11.39 6.30
N ILE A 88 14.95 10.61 5.22
CA ILE A 88 15.22 11.11 3.87
C ILE A 88 13.91 11.58 3.25
N ASP A 89 13.82 12.87 2.97
CA ASP A 89 12.71 13.50 2.25
C ASP A 89 13.12 13.67 0.78
N GLU A 90 12.49 12.87 -0.10
CA GLU A 90 12.67 12.96 -1.54
C GLU A 90 11.64 13.89 -2.20
N LYS A 91 10.49 14.12 -1.55
CA LYS A 91 9.38 14.90 -2.10
C LYS A 91 9.78 16.34 -2.42
N THR A 92 10.60 16.96 -1.57
CA THR A 92 10.91 18.39 -1.66
C THR A 92 11.66 18.74 -2.94
N TYR A 93 12.66 17.97 -3.35
CA TYR A 93 13.54 18.31 -4.48
C TYR A 93 13.66 17.24 -5.57
N MET A 94 13.38 15.95 -5.25
CA MET A 94 13.51 14.84 -6.20
C MET A 94 12.16 14.53 -6.87
N ASN A 95 11.61 15.47 -7.61
CA ASN A 95 10.24 15.43 -8.16
C ASN A 95 10.19 15.72 -9.67
N ARG A 96 11.23 15.37 -10.41
CA ARG A 96 11.34 15.64 -11.86
C ARG A 96 10.80 14.50 -12.71
N VAL A 97 10.26 14.87 -13.89
CA VAL A 97 10.03 13.96 -15.01
C VAL A 97 11.23 14.07 -15.94
N PHE A 98 11.93 12.97 -16.20
CA PHE A 98 13.06 12.94 -17.13
C PHE A 98 12.62 12.78 -18.58
N GLY A 99 11.57 12.00 -18.82
CA GLY A 99 11.04 11.80 -20.16
C GLY A 99 9.83 10.88 -20.23
N ILE A 100 9.15 10.95 -21.35
CA ILE A 100 8.03 10.07 -21.71
C ILE A 100 8.32 9.48 -23.07
N ASP A 101 8.13 8.16 -23.20
CA ASP A 101 8.05 7.48 -24.50
C ASP A 101 6.58 7.08 -24.77
N PRO A 102 5.83 7.85 -25.56
CA PRO A 102 4.42 7.55 -25.82
C PRO A 102 4.22 6.32 -26.70
N ARG A 103 5.26 5.86 -27.44
CA ARG A 103 5.18 4.65 -28.28
C ARG A 103 5.28 3.40 -27.45
N GLN A 104 6.19 3.39 -26.49
CA GLN A 104 6.36 2.29 -25.55
C GLN A 104 5.45 2.45 -24.32
N GLN A 105 4.76 3.60 -24.19
CA GLN A 105 3.95 3.95 -23.01
C GLN A 105 4.77 3.94 -21.72
N LEU A 106 5.99 4.49 -21.77
CA LEU A 106 6.87 4.56 -20.62
C LEU A 106 7.02 6.00 -20.12
N ILE A 107 7.15 6.15 -18.82
CA ILE A 107 7.56 7.39 -18.16
C ILE A 107 8.73 7.12 -17.25
N HIS A 108 9.74 8.03 -17.26
CA HIS A 108 10.89 8.02 -16.38
C HIS A 108 10.82 9.23 -15.46
N VAL A 109 10.83 8.99 -14.13
CA VAL A 109 10.61 10.00 -13.10
C VAL A 109 11.50 9.80 -11.88
N GLN A 110 11.67 10.85 -11.07
CA GLN A 110 12.23 10.74 -9.73
C GLN A 110 11.19 10.26 -8.72
N ALA A 111 11.65 9.57 -7.67
CA ALA A 111 10.77 8.89 -6.71
C ALA A 111 9.92 9.83 -5.84
N GLY A 112 10.32 11.07 -5.65
CA GLY A 112 9.61 12.07 -4.86
C GLY A 112 8.48 12.81 -5.59
N ILE A 113 8.26 12.55 -6.89
CA ILE A 113 7.19 13.19 -7.65
C ILE A 113 5.82 12.65 -7.22
N SER A 114 4.80 13.51 -7.17
CA SER A 114 3.43 13.09 -6.85
C SER A 114 2.75 12.35 -7.99
N LEU A 115 1.86 11.44 -7.68
CA LEU A 115 1.07 10.70 -8.67
C LEU A 115 0.19 11.63 -9.51
N SER A 116 -0.35 12.70 -8.89
CA SER A 116 -1.11 13.75 -9.60
C SER A 116 -0.25 14.49 -10.64
N ALA A 117 1.00 14.84 -10.30
CA ALA A 117 1.91 15.49 -11.24
C ALA A 117 2.29 14.57 -12.41
N ILE A 118 2.47 13.26 -12.15
CA ILE A 118 2.71 12.26 -13.20
C ILE A 118 1.49 12.18 -14.11
N ASN A 119 0.28 12.04 -13.56
CA ASN A 119 -0.96 11.96 -14.33
C ASN A 119 -1.19 13.23 -15.17
N ALA A 120 -0.99 14.42 -14.58
CA ALA A 120 -1.08 15.68 -15.30
C ALA A 120 -0.10 15.76 -16.49
N THR A 121 1.12 15.25 -16.31
CA THR A 121 2.12 15.22 -17.38
C THR A 121 1.74 14.20 -18.47
N LEU A 122 1.31 12.98 -18.08
CA LEU A 122 0.91 11.94 -19.02
C LEU A 122 -0.33 12.31 -19.82
N SER A 123 -1.31 13.00 -19.24
CA SER A 123 -2.55 13.40 -19.92
C SER A 123 -2.30 14.30 -21.14
N THR A 124 -1.18 15.04 -21.16
CA THR A 124 -0.76 15.83 -22.34
C THR A 124 -0.34 14.96 -23.53
N HIS A 125 -0.17 13.64 -23.33
CA HIS A 125 0.27 12.66 -24.32
C HIS A 125 -0.86 11.71 -24.71
N LYS A 126 -1.89 12.24 -25.42
CA LYS A 126 -2.97 11.44 -26.02
C LYS A 126 -3.79 10.59 -25.02
N GLY A 127 -4.03 11.10 -23.82
CA GLY A 127 -4.85 10.42 -22.83
C GLY A 127 -4.13 9.26 -22.12
N LEU A 128 -2.81 9.28 -22.05
CA LEU A 128 -2.06 8.39 -21.17
C LEU A 128 -2.24 8.80 -19.70
N GLY A 129 -2.14 7.83 -18.81
CA GLY A 129 -2.13 8.03 -17.36
C GLY A 129 -1.54 6.82 -16.64
N LEU A 130 -1.43 6.93 -15.33
CA LEU A 130 -1.03 5.81 -14.49
C LEU A 130 -2.11 4.73 -14.43
N PRO A 131 -1.76 3.45 -14.18
CA PRO A 131 -2.75 2.45 -13.79
C PRO A 131 -3.60 2.97 -12.64
N ARG A 132 -4.91 2.83 -12.75
CA ARG A 132 -5.84 3.34 -11.75
C ARG A 132 -5.75 2.52 -10.47
N THR A 133 -5.23 3.17 -9.44
CA THR A 133 -5.20 2.65 -8.09
C THR A 133 -5.99 3.63 -7.22
N SER A 134 -7.20 3.28 -6.84
CA SER A 134 -8.15 4.21 -6.21
C SER A 134 -7.79 4.64 -4.80
N TYR A 135 -6.81 3.99 -4.17
CA TYR A 135 -6.58 4.18 -2.73
C TYR A 135 -5.32 4.97 -2.40
N VAL A 136 -4.56 5.40 -3.39
CA VAL A 136 -3.41 6.27 -3.16
C VAL A 136 -3.88 7.72 -3.22
N ALA A 137 -3.61 8.49 -2.18
CA ALA A 137 -3.87 9.91 -2.21
C ALA A 137 -3.13 10.53 -3.42
N GLU A 138 -3.80 11.41 -4.15
CA GLU A 138 -3.25 12.03 -5.37
C GLU A 138 -1.93 12.77 -5.12
N ASP A 139 -1.70 13.25 -3.91
CA ASP A 139 -0.46 13.87 -3.47
C ASP A 139 0.63 12.86 -3.07
N GLY A 140 0.30 11.55 -3.00
CA GLY A 140 1.24 10.46 -2.73
C GLY A 140 2.39 10.45 -3.73
N THR A 141 3.64 10.19 -3.24
CA THR A 141 4.81 10.08 -4.13
C THR A 141 4.87 8.71 -4.79
N ILE A 142 5.47 8.65 -6.00
CA ILE A 142 5.65 7.37 -6.71
C ILE A 142 6.52 6.39 -5.90
N GLY A 143 7.58 6.87 -5.26
CA GLY A 143 8.44 6.05 -4.38
C GLY A 143 7.66 5.50 -3.17
N GLY A 144 6.79 6.32 -2.56
CA GLY A 144 5.88 5.88 -1.50
C GLY A 144 4.89 4.82 -1.99
N ALA A 145 4.30 5.02 -3.17
CA ALA A 145 3.38 4.05 -3.76
C ALA A 145 4.06 2.71 -4.07
N ILE A 146 5.31 2.69 -4.56
CA ILE A 146 6.07 1.44 -4.76
C ILE A 146 6.32 0.75 -3.43
N ASN A 147 6.70 1.50 -2.40
CA ASN A 147 7.01 0.97 -1.07
C ASN A 147 5.79 0.41 -0.32
N THR A 148 4.57 0.84 -0.66
CA THR A 148 3.33 0.35 -0.05
C THR A 148 2.54 -0.58 -0.96
N ALA A 149 2.87 -0.64 -2.25
CA ALA A 149 2.23 -1.48 -3.27
C ALA A 149 0.69 -1.40 -3.21
N PRO A 150 0.08 -0.23 -3.45
CA PRO A 150 -1.36 -0.06 -3.34
C PRO A 150 -2.11 -0.90 -4.38
N SER A 151 -3.29 -1.35 -4.03
CA SER A 151 -4.27 -1.90 -4.95
C SER A 151 -5.40 -0.90 -5.19
N GLY A 152 -6.20 -1.11 -6.21
CA GLY A 152 -7.30 -0.21 -6.53
C GLY A 152 -8.40 -0.84 -7.35
N MET A 153 -9.48 -0.10 -7.48
CA MET A 153 -10.77 -0.47 -8.07
C MET A 153 -10.69 -1.25 -9.39
N LEU A 154 -9.73 -0.94 -10.25
CA LEU A 154 -9.58 -1.57 -11.56
C LEU A 154 -8.36 -2.50 -11.65
N SER A 155 -7.69 -2.78 -10.53
CA SER A 155 -6.47 -3.61 -10.50
C SER A 155 -6.74 -5.03 -10.99
N GLY A 156 -7.90 -5.59 -10.72
CA GLY A 156 -8.28 -6.92 -11.20
C GLY A 156 -8.43 -7.02 -12.71
N ALA A 157 -8.88 -5.92 -13.37
CA ALA A 157 -9.10 -5.89 -14.81
C ALA A 157 -7.83 -5.47 -15.60
N HIS A 158 -7.02 -4.56 -15.08
CA HIS A 158 -5.94 -3.90 -15.81
C HIS A 158 -4.56 -4.13 -15.22
N GLY A 159 -4.42 -4.97 -14.22
CA GLY A 159 -3.19 -5.19 -13.49
C GLY A 159 -3.00 -4.17 -12.36
N ARG A 160 -2.15 -4.53 -11.42
CA ARG A 160 -1.84 -3.71 -10.25
C ARG A 160 -0.85 -2.62 -10.59
N PHE A 161 -0.81 -1.60 -9.75
CA PHE A 161 0.20 -0.55 -9.83
C PHE A 161 1.63 -1.14 -9.89
N ALA A 162 1.91 -2.14 -9.06
CA ALA A 162 3.18 -2.84 -9.02
C ALA A 162 3.61 -3.47 -10.35
N ASP A 163 2.66 -3.99 -11.12
CA ASP A 163 2.93 -4.68 -12.40
C ASP A 163 3.34 -3.68 -13.51
N ALA A 164 3.09 -2.39 -13.31
CA ALA A 164 3.51 -1.33 -14.23
C ALA A 164 4.98 -0.94 -14.05
N ILE A 165 5.62 -1.25 -12.92
CA ILE A 165 7.00 -0.89 -12.65
C ILE A 165 7.94 -1.73 -13.51
N GLN A 166 8.78 -1.07 -14.31
CA GLN A 166 9.69 -1.74 -15.24
C GLN A 166 11.13 -1.73 -14.72
N GLN A 167 11.54 -0.64 -14.09
CA GLN A 167 12.91 -0.47 -13.60
C GLN A 167 12.95 0.52 -12.46
N LEU A 168 13.83 0.27 -11.49
CA LEU A 168 14.13 1.18 -10.39
C LEU A 168 15.62 1.48 -10.37
N GLU A 169 15.98 2.71 -9.99
CA GLU A 169 17.33 3.07 -9.61
C GLU A 169 17.37 3.29 -8.10
N ILE A 170 18.27 2.58 -7.42
CA ILE A 170 18.21 2.40 -5.96
C ILE A 170 19.58 2.62 -5.37
N VAL A 171 19.65 3.42 -4.31
CA VAL A 171 20.84 3.57 -3.47
C VAL A 171 20.83 2.51 -2.38
N LEU A 172 21.89 1.71 -2.31
CA LEU A 172 22.12 0.63 -1.37
C LEU A 172 22.68 1.11 -0.03
N SER A 173 22.76 0.22 0.96
CA SER A 173 23.22 0.52 2.32
C SER A 173 24.66 1.02 2.39
N ASN A 174 25.54 0.66 1.45
CA ASN A 174 26.90 1.15 1.31
C ASN A 174 27.05 2.42 0.45
N GLY A 175 25.92 2.96 -0.09
CA GLY A 175 25.90 4.12 -0.98
C GLY A 175 26.23 3.82 -2.45
N ASP A 176 26.33 2.55 -2.85
CA ASP A 176 26.37 2.16 -4.25
C ASP A 176 24.96 2.27 -4.87
N VAL A 177 24.91 2.29 -6.21
CA VAL A 177 23.66 2.41 -6.96
C VAL A 177 23.48 1.15 -7.79
N ILE A 178 22.27 0.58 -7.74
CA ILE A 178 21.86 -0.49 -8.65
C ILE A 178 20.68 -0.06 -9.50
N GLN A 179 20.62 -0.60 -10.70
CA GLN A 179 19.43 -0.57 -11.55
C GLN A 179 18.80 -1.96 -11.55
N THR A 180 17.52 -2.02 -11.21
CA THR A 180 16.73 -3.24 -11.31
C THR A 180 16.10 -3.36 -12.70
N GLY A 181 15.29 -4.39 -12.90
CA GLY A 181 14.63 -4.69 -14.16
C GLY A 181 15.01 -6.08 -14.65
N ARG A 182 14.23 -6.56 -15.59
CA ARG A 182 14.40 -7.93 -16.09
C ARG A 182 15.67 -8.07 -16.91
N ILE A 183 16.58 -8.95 -16.47
CA ILE A 183 17.83 -9.28 -17.16
C ILE A 183 17.81 -10.73 -17.64
N SER A 184 18.51 -10.99 -18.73
CA SER A 184 18.69 -12.34 -19.29
C SER A 184 19.60 -13.18 -18.41
N ARG A 185 19.55 -14.51 -18.58
CA ARG A 185 20.48 -15.45 -17.91
C ARG A 185 21.96 -15.12 -18.16
N ARG A 186 22.30 -14.61 -19.35
CA ARG A 186 23.67 -14.18 -19.67
C ARG A 186 24.09 -12.96 -18.89
N GLU A 187 23.19 -11.98 -18.75
CA GLU A 187 23.45 -10.77 -17.97
C GLU A 187 23.54 -11.09 -16.47
N LEU A 188 22.68 -11.98 -15.96
CA LEU A 188 22.77 -12.47 -14.58
C LEU A 188 24.15 -13.06 -14.31
N SER A 189 24.68 -13.91 -15.21
CA SER A 189 26.02 -14.48 -15.06
C SER A 189 27.11 -13.41 -15.00
N LYS A 190 26.97 -12.32 -15.78
CA LYS A 190 27.91 -11.19 -15.73
C LYS A 190 27.79 -10.44 -14.38
N LYS A 191 26.57 -10.14 -13.93
CA LYS A 191 26.33 -9.48 -12.65
C LYS A 191 26.89 -10.28 -11.47
N LYS A 192 26.68 -11.59 -11.44
CA LYS A 192 27.24 -12.51 -10.43
C LYS A 192 28.77 -12.54 -10.42
N GLY A 193 29.42 -12.23 -11.55
CA GLY A 193 30.88 -12.16 -11.68
C GLY A 193 31.49 -10.86 -11.13
N LEU A 194 30.69 -9.85 -10.78
CA LEU A 194 31.22 -8.59 -10.23
C LEU A 194 31.74 -8.78 -8.80
N SER A 195 32.85 -8.12 -8.47
CA SER A 195 33.42 -8.06 -7.11
C SER A 195 32.83 -6.94 -6.25
N THR A 196 31.74 -6.30 -6.72
CA THR A 196 31.03 -5.22 -6.05
C THR A 196 29.92 -5.77 -5.16
N PHE A 197 29.37 -4.91 -4.27
CA PHE A 197 28.19 -5.24 -3.46
C PHE A 197 26.99 -5.61 -4.31
N GLU A 198 26.80 -4.97 -5.49
CA GLU A 198 25.80 -5.39 -6.47
C GLU A 198 25.98 -6.86 -6.89
N GLY A 199 27.21 -7.27 -7.22
CA GLY A 199 27.50 -8.66 -7.60
C GLY A 199 27.24 -9.64 -6.46
N GLU A 200 27.51 -9.26 -5.23
CA GLU A 200 27.21 -10.04 -4.03
C GLU A 200 25.69 -10.23 -3.88
N ILE A 201 24.89 -9.16 -4.00
CA ILE A 201 23.42 -9.24 -3.94
C ILE A 201 22.88 -10.23 -5.00
N TYR A 202 23.32 -10.14 -6.26
CA TYR A 202 22.86 -11.05 -7.30
C TYR A 202 23.25 -12.49 -7.04
N ARG A 203 24.43 -12.77 -6.48
CA ARG A 203 24.86 -14.12 -6.09
C ARG A 203 24.03 -14.67 -4.95
N GLU A 204 23.92 -13.89 -3.88
CA GLU A 204 23.25 -14.34 -2.65
C GLU A 204 21.75 -14.52 -2.85
N ILE A 205 21.07 -13.65 -3.61
CA ILE A 205 19.64 -13.82 -3.93
C ILE A 205 19.43 -15.04 -4.85
N ASP A 206 20.29 -15.27 -5.86
CA ASP A 206 20.18 -16.46 -6.73
C ASP A 206 20.40 -17.76 -5.94
N ASN A 207 21.38 -17.78 -5.01
CA ASN A 207 21.63 -18.88 -4.09
C ASN A 207 20.43 -19.10 -3.16
N LEU A 208 19.94 -18.03 -2.52
CA LEU A 208 18.81 -18.09 -1.60
C LEU A 208 17.54 -18.66 -2.26
N ILE A 209 17.25 -18.27 -3.52
CA ILE A 209 16.14 -18.83 -4.29
C ILE A 209 16.37 -20.31 -4.60
N SER A 210 17.61 -20.69 -4.95
CA SER A 210 17.95 -22.07 -5.28
C SER A 210 17.85 -22.99 -4.06
N ASP A 211 18.28 -22.51 -2.89
CA ASP A 211 18.25 -23.26 -1.62
C ASP A 211 16.83 -23.38 -1.04
N ASN A 212 15.90 -22.48 -1.42
CA ASN A 212 14.53 -22.47 -0.91
C ASN A 212 13.48 -22.69 -2.01
N THR A 213 13.83 -23.43 -3.07
CA THR A 213 12.97 -23.62 -4.25
C THR A 213 11.59 -24.20 -3.89
N GLU A 214 11.53 -25.16 -2.97
CA GLU A 214 10.27 -25.79 -2.54
C GLU A 214 9.36 -24.79 -1.84
N LEU A 215 9.88 -24.07 -0.84
CA LEU A 215 9.15 -23.02 -0.11
C LEU A 215 8.64 -21.93 -1.06
N ILE A 216 9.51 -21.41 -1.93
CA ILE A 216 9.17 -20.34 -2.88
C ILE A 216 8.13 -20.82 -3.91
N SER A 217 8.15 -22.08 -4.32
CA SER A 217 7.15 -22.63 -5.24
C SER A 217 5.75 -22.74 -4.66
N GLN A 218 5.63 -22.76 -3.35
CA GLN A 218 4.34 -22.75 -2.63
C GLN A 218 3.77 -21.34 -2.47
N MET A 219 4.60 -20.30 -2.59
CA MET A 219 4.13 -18.91 -2.62
C MET A 219 3.34 -18.67 -3.89
N ASP A 220 2.04 -18.35 -3.77
CA ASP A 220 1.21 -18.10 -4.94
C ASP A 220 1.55 -16.75 -5.58
N PRO A 221 2.14 -16.71 -6.78
CA PRO A 221 2.44 -15.45 -7.44
C PRO A 221 1.18 -14.73 -7.95
N ALA A 222 0.02 -15.41 -7.99
CA ALA A 222 -1.25 -14.81 -8.38
C ALA A 222 -1.93 -14.08 -7.21
N LEU A 223 -1.63 -14.45 -5.97
CA LEU A 223 -2.07 -13.75 -4.77
C LEU A 223 -0.94 -12.83 -4.27
N PRO A 224 -0.85 -11.64 -4.81
CA PRO A 224 0.20 -10.72 -4.44
C PRO A 224 -0.09 -10.14 -3.07
N ASP A 225 0.76 -10.41 -2.14
CA ASP A 225 0.77 -9.72 -0.87
C ASP A 225 2.04 -8.89 -0.68
N THR A 226 2.07 -8.11 0.39
CA THR A 226 3.22 -7.30 0.78
C THR A 226 3.84 -7.75 2.10
N VAL A 227 3.48 -8.96 2.55
CA VAL A 227 4.08 -9.57 3.75
C VAL A 227 5.54 -9.88 3.49
N GLY A 228 6.39 -9.45 4.40
CA GLY A 228 7.82 -9.65 4.28
C GLY A 228 8.37 -9.21 2.92
N TYR A 229 9.05 -10.11 2.25
CA TYR A 229 9.60 -9.94 0.90
C TYR A 229 9.06 -11.01 -0.05
N SER A 230 7.75 -11.22 -0.04
CA SER A 230 7.03 -12.21 -0.86
C SER A 230 7.34 -12.08 -2.36
N GLY A 231 7.74 -10.89 -2.81
CA GLY A 231 8.23 -10.65 -4.17
C GLY A 231 9.38 -11.53 -4.61
N ILE A 232 10.06 -12.26 -3.69
CA ILE A 232 11.15 -13.20 -4.03
C ILE A 232 10.68 -14.32 -4.97
N SER A 233 9.41 -14.72 -4.89
CA SER A 233 8.81 -15.73 -5.78
C SER A 233 8.79 -15.31 -7.25
N ARG A 234 8.92 -14.01 -7.54
CA ARG A 234 8.88 -13.42 -8.88
C ARG A 234 10.24 -12.96 -9.40
N VAL A 235 11.30 -13.10 -8.61
CA VAL A 235 12.65 -12.66 -8.99
C VAL A 235 13.24 -13.52 -10.11
N LYS A 236 13.15 -14.84 -9.99
CA LYS A 236 13.71 -15.79 -10.99
C LYS A 236 12.57 -16.41 -11.78
N GLN A 237 12.60 -16.21 -13.09
CA GLN A 237 11.57 -16.72 -13.99
C GLN A 237 11.93 -18.10 -14.55
N LYS A 238 10.93 -18.84 -15.05
CA LYS A 238 11.11 -20.17 -15.65
C LYS A 238 12.07 -20.20 -16.85
N ASP A 239 12.19 -19.09 -17.59
CA ASP A 239 13.11 -18.94 -18.72
C ASP A 239 14.55 -18.60 -18.28
N GLY A 240 14.79 -18.49 -16.97
CA GLY A 240 16.07 -18.17 -16.37
C GLY A 240 16.39 -16.67 -16.37
N SER A 241 15.46 -15.80 -16.76
CA SER A 241 15.57 -14.36 -16.55
C SER A 241 15.44 -14.03 -15.07
N PHE A 242 15.97 -12.86 -14.66
CA PHE A 242 16.08 -12.47 -13.28
C PHE A 242 15.73 -10.98 -13.12
N ASP A 243 14.94 -10.65 -12.11
CA ASP A 243 14.52 -9.27 -11.86
C ASP A 243 14.43 -9.01 -10.35
N LEU A 244 15.22 -8.08 -9.84
CA LEU A 244 15.19 -7.70 -8.43
C LEU A 244 14.04 -6.74 -8.09
N THR A 245 13.37 -6.13 -9.09
CA THR A 245 12.29 -5.14 -8.88
C THR A 245 11.21 -5.63 -7.92
N PRO A 246 10.70 -6.89 -7.99
CA PRO A 246 9.67 -7.37 -7.09
C PRO A 246 10.02 -7.34 -5.60
N LEU A 247 11.30 -7.38 -5.23
CA LEU A 247 11.72 -7.29 -3.82
C LEU A 247 11.55 -5.90 -3.22
N PHE A 248 11.60 -4.86 -4.06
CA PHE A 248 11.43 -3.48 -3.61
C PHE A 248 9.98 -3.05 -3.54
N ILE A 249 9.08 -3.76 -4.23
CA ILE A 249 7.64 -3.51 -4.18
C ILE A 249 7.10 -3.94 -2.81
N GLY A 250 6.51 -3.00 -2.09
CA GLY A 250 6.05 -3.23 -0.73
C GLY A 250 7.17 -3.33 0.32
N SER A 251 8.44 -3.03 -0.02
CA SER A 251 9.58 -3.14 0.92
C SER A 251 9.61 -2.10 2.03
N GLN A 252 8.83 -1.05 1.91
CA GLN A 252 8.72 0.04 2.90
C GLN A 252 10.07 0.68 3.27
N GLY A 253 10.96 0.84 2.27
CA GLY A 253 12.27 1.45 2.45
C GLY A 253 13.25 0.65 3.30
N SER A 254 13.05 -0.66 3.42
CA SER A 254 13.89 -1.54 4.26
C SER A 254 15.04 -2.20 3.49
N LEU A 255 15.09 -2.12 2.16
CA LEU A 255 16.13 -2.74 1.31
C LEU A 255 17.01 -1.72 0.58
N GLY A 256 16.59 -0.45 0.52
CA GLY A 256 17.28 0.61 -0.20
C GLY A 256 16.42 1.83 -0.37
N VAL A 257 17.00 2.90 -0.93
CA VAL A 257 16.32 4.15 -1.25
C VAL A 257 16.06 4.19 -2.75
N ILE A 258 14.80 4.16 -3.15
CA ILE A 258 14.38 4.25 -4.56
C ILE A 258 14.49 5.71 -4.98
N CYS A 259 15.35 6.03 -5.96
CA CYS A 259 15.58 7.38 -6.43
C CYS A 259 14.92 7.70 -7.76
N GLU A 260 14.88 6.73 -8.68
CA GLU A 260 14.28 6.89 -10.00
C GLU A 260 13.44 5.68 -10.38
N VAL A 261 12.42 5.92 -11.19
CA VAL A 261 11.42 4.93 -11.58
C VAL A 261 11.15 5.02 -13.07
N ILE A 262 11.23 3.91 -13.77
CA ILE A 262 10.66 3.74 -15.10
C ILE A 262 9.43 2.83 -14.97
N MET A 263 8.28 3.33 -15.42
CA MET A 263 7.04 2.55 -15.36
C MET A 263 6.20 2.68 -16.62
N LYS A 264 5.32 1.73 -16.82
CA LYS A 264 4.31 1.76 -17.88
C LYS A 264 3.15 2.68 -17.52
N ALA A 265 2.81 3.53 -18.47
CA ALA A 265 1.53 4.22 -18.52
C ALA A 265 0.52 3.39 -19.33
N GLN A 266 -0.76 3.73 -19.20
CA GLN A 266 -1.83 3.12 -20.00
C GLN A 266 -2.78 4.19 -20.54
N PHE A 267 -3.55 3.86 -21.57
CA PHE A 267 -4.62 4.75 -22.02
C PHE A 267 -5.75 4.77 -21.00
N ILE A 268 -6.09 5.97 -20.53
CA ILE A 268 -7.19 6.18 -19.59
C ILE A 268 -8.52 6.17 -20.35
N ARG A 269 -9.51 5.49 -19.79
CA ARG A 269 -10.88 5.52 -20.31
C ARG A 269 -11.51 6.84 -19.88
N PRO A 270 -12.11 7.60 -20.83
CA PRO A 270 -12.70 8.89 -20.48
C PRO A 270 -14.01 8.75 -19.70
N GLU A 271 -14.69 7.62 -19.81
CA GLU A 271 -16.02 7.41 -19.25
C GLU A 271 -16.21 5.98 -18.72
N TYR A 272 -17.13 5.84 -17.78
CA TYR A 272 -17.52 4.60 -17.12
C TYR A 272 -19.03 4.47 -17.07
N SER A 273 -19.53 3.24 -17.17
CA SER A 273 -20.91 2.90 -16.84
C SER A 273 -20.91 2.08 -15.56
N VAL A 274 -21.63 2.55 -14.53
CA VAL A 274 -21.66 1.91 -13.21
C VAL A 274 -23.08 1.49 -12.90
N VAL A 275 -23.26 0.25 -12.46
CA VAL A 275 -24.53 -0.24 -11.94
C VAL A 275 -24.42 -0.30 -10.43
N ALA A 276 -25.25 0.48 -9.72
CA ALA A 276 -25.36 0.50 -8.28
C ALA A 276 -26.64 -0.27 -7.89
N ALA A 277 -26.52 -1.35 -7.12
CA ALA A 277 -27.65 -2.13 -6.63
C ALA A 277 -27.65 -2.15 -5.09
N SER A 278 -28.75 -1.72 -4.49
CA SER A 278 -28.92 -1.58 -3.05
C SER A 278 -29.67 -2.74 -2.44
N TYR A 279 -29.24 -3.20 -1.26
CA TYR A 279 -29.78 -4.36 -0.54
C TYR A 279 -30.08 -4.04 0.93
N LYS A 280 -31.11 -4.71 1.51
CA LYS A 280 -31.46 -4.57 2.94
C LYS A 280 -30.48 -5.26 3.88
N LYS A 281 -29.80 -6.30 3.41
CA LYS A 281 -28.81 -7.07 4.18
C LYS A 281 -27.55 -7.24 3.35
N LEU A 282 -26.42 -7.29 4.02
CA LEU A 282 -25.12 -7.54 3.39
C LEU A 282 -25.08 -8.93 2.72
N SER A 283 -25.72 -9.95 3.32
CA SER A 283 -25.80 -11.29 2.75
C SER A 283 -26.52 -11.35 1.40
N ASP A 284 -27.47 -10.46 1.16
CA ASP A 284 -28.28 -10.48 -0.06
C ASP A 284 -27.51 -9.90 -1.26
N ALA A 285 -26.46 -9.10 -0.97
CA ALA A 285 -25.61 -8.45 -1.97
C ALA A 285 -24.72 -9.43 -2.76
N GLN A 286 -24.46 -10.62 -2.22
CA GLN A 286 -23.51 -11.56 -2.79
C GLN A 286 -23.95 -12.14 -4.14
N SER A 287 -25.23 -12.46 -4.28
CA SER A 287 -25.79 -12.93 -5.56
C SER A 287 -25.60 -11.89 -6.68
N ALA A 288 -25.61 -10.59 -6.33
CA ALA A 288 -25.33 -9.52 -7.27
C ALA A 288 -23.86 -9.47 -7.71
N VAL A 289 -22.92 -9.75 -6.78
CA VAL A 289 -21.49 -9.84 -7.12
C VAL A 289 -21.28 -10.94 -8.16
N GLU A 290 -21.82 -12.13 -7.94
CA GLU A 290 -21.72 -13.23 -8.91
C GLU A 290 -22.31 -12.85 -10.28
N LEU A 291 -23.47 -12.19 -10.27
CA LEU A 291 -24.11 -11.74 -11.52
C LEU A 291 -23.24 -10.69 -12.24
N ALA A 292 -22.64 -9.75 -11.52
CA ALA A 292 -21.77 -8.73 -12.07
C ALA A 292 -20.49 -9.34 -12.66
N MET A 293 -19.83 -10.27 -11.94
CA MET A 293 -18.65 -11.00 -12.41
C MET A 293 -18.98 -11.84 -13.67
N LYS A 294 -20.09 -12.56 -13.68
CA LYS A 294 -20.57 -13.30 -14.87
C LYS A 294 -20.91 -12.40 -16.07
N ASN A 295 -21.24 -11.12 -15.83
CA ASN A 295 -21.46 -10.12 -16.89
C ASN A 295 -20.17 -9.34 -17.26
N LYS A 296 -19.01 -9.77 -16.75
CA LYS A 296 -17.68 -9.20 -17.06
C LYS A 296 -17.57 -7.71 -16.69
N ALA A 297 -18.07 -7.33 -15.53
CA ALA A 297 -17.75 -6.04 -14.96
C ALA A 297 -16.24 -5.94 -14.73
N SER A 298 -15.66 -4.79 -14.99
CA SER A 298 -14.23 -4.53 -14.82
C SER A 298 -13.84 -4.38 -13.34
N ALA A 299 -14.78 -3.91 -12.53
CA ALA A 299 -14.67 -3.93 -11.08
C ALA A 299 -16.04 -4.26 -10.45
N VAL A 300 -16.01 -4.97 -9.32
CA VAL A 300 -17.20 -5.30 -8.52
C VAL A 300 -16.86 -5.08 -7.05
N GLU A 301 -17.63 -4.21 -6.40
CA GLU A 301 -17.38 -3.82 -5.02
C GLU A 301 -18.64 -3.93 -4.17
N ILE A 302 -18.46 -4.19 -2.87
CA ILE A 302 -19.50 -4.03 -1.85
C ILE A 302 -19.11 -2.90 -0.91
N ILE A 303 -20.01 -1.93 -0.74
CA ILE A 303 -19.94 -0.87 0.25
C ILE A 303 -21.02 -1.13 1.31
N ASP A 304 -20.61 -1.33 2.56
CA ASP A 304 -21.54 -1.51 3.70
C ASP A 304 -22.46 -0.29 3.87
N GLY A 305 -23.72 -0.54 4.10
CA GLY A 305 -24.74 0.50 4.26
C GLY A 305 -24.48 1.48 5.40
N ARG A 306 -23.69 1.08 6.38
CA ARG A 306 -23.28 1.92 7.51
C ARG A 306 -22.47 3.15 7.07
N PHE A 307 -21.71 3.09 5.98
CA PHE A 307 -21.01 4.26 5.42
C PHE A 307 -21.98 5.33 4.95
N PHE A 308 -23.06 4.93 4.26
CA PHE A 308 -24.09 5.88 3.78
C PHE A 308 -24.87 6.46 4.95
N ARG A 309 -25.11 5.67 6.00
CA ARG A 309 -25.72 6.16 7.25
C ARG A 309 -24.86 7.23 7.91
N GLN A 310 -23.54 7.00 8.04
CA GLN A 310 -22.59 7.97 8.61
C GLN A 310 -22.53 9.24 7.76
N ALA A 311 -22.47 9.12 6.44
CA ALA A 311 -22.48 10.25 5.52
C ALA A 311 -23.77 11.10 5.66
N ALA A 312 -24.92 10.45 5.81
CA ALA A 312 -26.20 11.13 6.00
C ALA A 312 -26.26 11.94 7.32
N VAL A 313 -25.58 11.49 8.39
CA VAL A 313 -25.51 12.22 9.67
C VAL A 313 -24.80 13.58 9.48
N VAL A 314 -23.80 13.66 8.62
CA VAL A 314 -23.08 14.91 8.30
C VAL A 314 -23.68 15.66 7.11
N GLY A 315 -24.92 15.31 6.72
CA GLY A 315 -25.66 16.00 5.66
C GLY A 315 -25.30 15.60 4.23
N LYS A 316 -24.42 14.59 4.03
CA LYS A 316 -24.08 14.10 2.71
C LYS A 316 -25.01 12.97 2.30
N VAL A 317 -25.87 13.23 1.33
CA VAL A 317 -26.79 12.24 0.76
C VAL A 317 -26.25 11.77 -0.59
N VAL A 318 -26.25 10.46 -0.77
CA VAL A 318 -25.84 9.81 -2.02
C VAL A 318 -27.08 9.32 -2.75
N GLU A 319 -27.39 9.90 -3.90
CA GLU A 319 -28.65 9.66 -4.64
C GLU A 319 -28.87 8.22 -5.10
N TRP A 320 -27.77 7.49 -5.33
CA TRP A 320 -27.81 6.10 -5.77
C TRP A 320 -27.80 5.07 -4.61
N ALA A 321 -27.88 5.56 -3.35
CA ALA A 321 -27.90 4.72 -2.16
C ALA A 321 -29.07 5.14 -1.25
N PRO A 322 -30.27 4.56 -1.40
CA PRO A 322 -31.46 4.90 -0.62
C PRO A 322 -31.30 4.52 0.85
N LYS A 323 -32.05 5.20 1.74
CA LYS A 323 -31.96 5.01 3.21
C LYS A 323 -32.23 3.57 3.66
N GLU A 324 -33.00 2.83 2.89
CA GLU A 324 -33.36 1.44 3.15
C GLU A 324 -32.13 0.51 3.13
N CYS A 325 -31.04 0.89 2.44
CA CYS A 325 -29.80 0.11 2.41
C CYS A 325 -28.85 0.39 3.60
N PHE A 326 -29.16 1.36 4.50
CA PHE A 326 -28.26 1.76 5.59
C PHE A 326 -27.94 0.66 6.62
N LYS A 327 -28.70 -0.42 6.64
CA LYS A 327 -28.45 -1.63 7.44
C LYS A 327 -27.95 -2.80 6.59
N GLY A 328 -27.84 -2.62 5.29
CA GLY A 328 -27.42 -3.61 4.32
C GLY A 328 -26.15 -3.20 3.58
N ALA A 329 -26.22 -3.17 2.25
CA ALA A 329 -25.07 -2.85 1.42
C ALA A 329 -25.48 -2.28 0.06
N VAL A 330 -24.51 -1.69 -0.64
CA VAL A 330 -24.61 -1.38 -2.06
C VAL A 330 -23.53 -2.15 -2.81
N VAL A 331 -23.90 -2.79 -3.91
CA VAL A 331 -22.99 -3.40 -4.88
C VAL A 331 -22.76 -2.40 -6.01
N LEU A 332 -21.52 -2.12 -6.31
CA LEU A 332 -21.09 -1.37 -7.48
C LEU A 332 -20.49 -2.32 -8.50
N ALA A 333 -20.99 -2.27 -9.74
CA ALA A 333 -20.40 -2.99 -10.87
C ALA A 333 -20.00 -2.00 -11.95
N ILE A 334 -18.71 -1.91 -12.25
CA ILE A 334 -18.10 -0.90 -13.11
C ILE A 334 -17.74 -1.53 -14.45
N PHE A 335 -18.10 -0.84 -15.54
CA PHE A 335 -17.77 -1.21 -16.91
C PHE A 335 -16.96 -0.07 -17.54
N ASP A 336 -15.79 -0.38 -18.10
CA ASP A 336 -14.80 0.61 -18.54
C ASP A 336 -14.30 0.41 -19.99
N ASP A 337 -15.05 -0.32 -20.83
CA ASP A 337 -14.72 -0.44 -22.26
C ASP A 337 -14.66 0.94 -22.93
N PHE A 338 -13.74 1.15 -23.88
CA PHE A 338 -13.64 2.41 -24.63
C PHE A 338 -14.88 2.74 -25.48
N SER A 339 -15.66 1.73 -25.84
CA SER A 339 -16.88 1.89 -26.61
C SER A 339 -18.10 2.10 -25.71
N ASP A 340 -18.73 3.26 -25.78
CA ASP A 340 -19.99 3.58 -25.08
C ASP A 340 -21.06 2.55 -25.30
N ARG A 341 -21.17 2.09 -26.56
CA ARG A 341 -22.17 1.07 -26.93
C ARG A 341 -21.94 -0.24 -26.16
N VAL A 342 -20.68 -0.65 -25.99
CA VAL A 342 -20.31 -1.89 -25.27
C VAL A 342 -20.60 -1.72 -23.79
N ARG A 343 -20.10 -0.62 -23.18
CA ARG A 343 -20.32 -0.31 -21.75
C ARG A 343 -21.81 -0.26 -21.42
N ASN A 344 -22.56 0.55 -22.15
CA ASN A 344 -24.00 0.77 -21.91
C ASN A 344 -24.82 -0.49 -22.12
N LYS A 345 -24.45 -1.33 -23.10
CA LYS A 345 -25.12 -2.63 -23.33
C LYS A 345 -24.86 -3.60 -22.16
N ALA A 346 -23.64 -3.65 -21.66
CA ALA A 346 -23.26 -4.51 -20.54
C ALA A 346 -23.97 -4.07 -19.24
N ALA A 347 -23.92 -2.76 -18.93
CA ALA A 347 -24.59 -2.17 -17.77
C ALA A 347 -26.11 -2.44 -17.82
N LYS A 348 -26.78 -2.13 -18.95
CA LYS A 348 -28.23 -2.37 -19.13
C LYS A 348 -28.61 -3.85 -18.99
N LYS A 349 -27.75 -4.76 -19.45
CA LYS A 349 -27.98 -6.20 -19.29
C LYS A 349 -27.92 -6.61 -17.82
N LEU A 350 -26.95 -6.07 -17.08
CA LEU A 350 -26.81 -6.35 -15.64
C LEU A 350 -27.97 -5.73 -14.86
N THR A 351 -28.30 -4.45 -15.10
CA THR A 351 -29.44 -3.76 -14.46
C THR A 351 -30.71 -4.58 -14.52
N ARG A 352 -31.12 -5.05 -15.71
CA ARG A 352 -32.32 -5.86 -15.88
C ARG A 352 -32.32 -7.16 -15.06
N LYS A 353 -31.15 -7.77 -14.87
CA LYS A 353 -31.01 -8.98 -14.05
C LYS A 353 -31.14 -8.67 -12.56
N LEU A 354 -30.55 -7.53 -12.13
CA LEU A 354 -30.59 -7.13 -10.74
C LEU A 354 -31.97 -6.57 -10.33
N GLU A 355 -32.70 -5.91 -11.24
CA GLU A 355 -34.09 -5.50 -11.02
C GLU A 355 -35.04 -6.69 -10.77
N SER A 356 -34.69 -7.89 -11.25
CA SER A 356 -35.42 -9.12 -10.99
C SER A 356 -34.88 -9.91 -9.79
N SER A 357 -33.95 -9.35 -9.01
CA SER A 357 -33.40 -9.93 -7.79
C SER A 357 -34.02 -9.30 -6.52
N GLU A 358 -33.43 -9.56 -5.36
CA GLU A 358 -33.84 -8.98 -4.07
C GLU A 358 -33.35 -7.52 -3.86
N ALA A 359 -32.85 -6.86 -4.90
CA ALA A 359 -32.41 -5.49 -4.82
C ALA A 359 -33.57 -4.54 -4.47
N ILE A 360 -33.31 -3.59 -3.56
CA ILE A 360 -34.29 -2.54 -3.20
C ILE A 360 -34.40 -1.51 -4.33
N ASP A 361 -33.24 -1.15 -4.88
CA ASP A 361 -33.10 -0.16 -5.94
C ASP A 361 -31.90 -0.53 -6.82
N VAL A 362 -32.02 -0.28 -8.11
CA VAL A 362 -30.94 -0.51 -9.09
C VAL A 362 -30.82 0.72 -9.97
N LYS A 363 -29.66 1.38 -9.93
CA LYS A 363 -29.40 2.56 -10.75
C LYS A 363 -28.21 2.35 -11.67
N THR A 364 -28.29 2.90 -12.87
CA THR A 364 -27.17 2.99 -13.80
C THR A 364 -26.66 4.42 -13.82
N LEU A 365 -25.37 4.59 -13.53
CA LEU A 365 -24.66 5.86 -13.53
C LEU A 365 -23.73 5.91 -14.74
N HIS A 366 -23.59 7.08 -15.33
CA HIS A 366 -22.61 7.38 -16.37
C HIS A 366 -21.67 8.42 -15.79
N LEU A 367 -20.41 8.05 -15.61
CA LEU A 367 -19.41 8.87 -14.95
C LEU A 367 -18.27 9.19 -15.90
N GLU A 368 -17.82 10.43 -15.87
CA GLU A 368 -16.55 10.81 -16.46
C GLU A 368 -15.40 10.28 -15.58
N GLU A 369 -14.23 10.20 -16.16
CA GLU A 369 -13.02 9.69 -15.49
C GLU A 369 -12.75 10.37 -14.14
N GLN A 370 -12.88 11.68 -14.08
CA GLN A 370 -12.66 12.49 -12.88
C GLN A 370 -13.68 12.23 -11.76
N ASP A 371 -14.88 11.73 -12.10
CA ASP A 371 -15.96 11.50 -11.15
C ASP A 371 -15.95 10.07 -10.56
N LEU A 372 -15.13 9.18 -11.12
CA LEU A 372 -15.10 7.77 -10.71
C LEU A 372 -14.82 7.62 -9.20
N PHE A 373 -13.88 8.41 -8.67
CA PHE A 373 -13.53 8.37 -7.24
C PHE A 373 -14.64 8.90 -6.31
N SER A 374 -15.61 9.64 -6.86
CA SER A 374 -16.76 10.10 -6.06
C SER A 374 -17.59 8.95 -5.49
N LEU A 375 -17.54 7.76 -6.13
CA LEU A 375 -18.18 6.55 -5.63
C LEU A 375 -17.70 6.15 -4.22
N HIS A 376 -16.43 6.42 -3.91
CA HIS A 376 -15.82 6.12 -2.61
C HIS A 376 -15.85 7.30 -1.61
N SER A 377 -16.54 8.38 -1.95
CA SER A 377 -16.58 9.56 -1.08
C SER A 377 -17.12 9.28 0.33
N VAL A 378 -17.97 8.27 0.48
CA VAL A 378 -18.50 7.85 1.80
C VAL A 378 -17.46 7.13 2.65
N LEU A 379 -16.50 6.43 2.01
CA LEU A 379 -15.37 5.80 2.70
C LEU A 379 -14.42 6.88 3.24
N ALA A 380 -14.09 7.89 2.43
CA ALA A 380 -13.26 9.02 2.86
C ALA A 380 -13.87 9.77 4.05
N LEU A 381 -15.19 9.90 4.11
CA LEU A 381 -15.87 10.48 5.28
C LEU A 381 -15.75 9.60 6.54
N ALA A 382 -15.78 8.28 6.38
CA ALA A 382 -15.60 7.37 7.51
C ALA A 382 -14.17 7.41 8.09
N GLU A 383 -13.18 7.73 7.26
CA GLU A 383 -11.78 7.88 7.68
C GLU A 383 -11.52 9.13 8.51
N THR A 384 -12.36 10.15 8.35
CA THR A 384 -12.24 11.45 9.03
C THR A 384 -13.48 11.74 9.88
N PRO A 385 -13.65 11.07 11.05
CA PRO A 385 -14.75 11.34 11.95
C PRO A 385 -14.84 12.84 12.32
N SER A 386 -16.05 13.36 12.44
CA SER A 386 -16.31 14.79 12.75
C SER A 386 -15.80 15.22 14.12
N GLU A 387 -15.74 14.29 15.08
CA GLU A 387 -15.25 14.56 16.43
C GLU A 387 -13.74 14.28 16.50
N PRO A 388 -12.89 15.26 16.90
CA PRO A 388 -11.43 15.12 16.88
C PRO A 388 -10.85 13.93 17.65
N HIS A 389 -11.54 13.51 18.73
CA HIS A 389 -11.11 12.38 19.54
C HIS A 389 -11.54 11.01 18.99
N MET A 390 -12.47 11.00 18.05
CA MET A 390 -12.83 9.77 17.34
C MET A 390 -11.81 9.47 16.23
N ILE A 391 -11.43 8.22 16.10
CA ILE A 391 -10.46 7.76 15.12
C ILE A 391 -10.97 6.52 14.38
N THR A 392 -10.69 6.45 13.10
CA THR A 392 -10.90 5.24 12.28
C THR A 392 -9.54 4.75 11.78
N PRO A 393 -8.90 3.82 12.50
CA PRO A 393 -7.57 3.34 12.14
C PRO A 393 -7.59 2.58 10.81
N ARG A 394 -6.74 3.01 9.88
CA ARG A 394 -6.61 2.39 8.55
C ARG A 394 -5.84 1.06 8.57
N VAL A 395 -5.24 0.71 9.70
CA VAL A 395 -4.48 -0.55 9.89
C VAL A 395 -5.30 -1.81 9.60
N PHE A 396 -6.62 -1.72 9.62
CA PHE A 396 -7.53 -2.82 9.29
C PHE A 396 -7.86 -2.92 7.79
N SER A 397 -7.15 -2.15 6.94
CA SER A 397 -7.29 -2.18 5.49
C SER A 397 -6.29 -3.14 4.85
N GLY A 398 -6.54 -3.53 3.59
CA GLY A 398 -5.60 -4.33 2.79
C GLY A 398 -5.58 -5.81 3.13
N ILE A 399 -6.66 -6.35 3.67
CA ILE A 399 -6.82 -7.80 3.86
C ILE A 399 -7.05 -8.44 2.48
N LEU A 400 -6.21 -9.39 2.11
CA LEU A 400 -6.37 -10.19 0.89
C LEU A 400 -7.01 -11.53 1.24
N MET A 401 -8.05 -11.91 0.51
CA MET A 401 -8.78 -13.16 0.77
C MET A 401 -9.44 -13.70 -0.49
N ALA A 402 -9.33 -15.02 -0.71
CA ALA A 402 -10.00 -15.68 -1.82
C ALA A 402 -11.53 -15.45 -1.76
N PRO A 403 -12.20 -15.15 -2.90
CA PRO A 403 -13.61 -14.77 -2.94
C PRO A 403 -14.55 -15.74 -2.23
N GLU A 404 -14.29 -17.04 -2.34
CA GLU A 404 -15.10 -18.11 -1.72
C GLU A 404 -15.01 -18.17 -0.18
N LYS A 405 -14.03 -17.50 0.41
CA LYS A 405 -13.84 -17.42 1.86
C LYS A 405 -14.47 -16.17 2.48
N ILE A 406 -14.79 -15.16 1.67
CA ILE A 406 -15.21 -13.83 2.14
C ILE A 406 -16.47 -13.92 3.02
N ASP A 407 -17.46 -14.72 2.66
CA ASP A 407 -18.69 -14.85 3.47
C ASP A 407 -18.47 -15.43 4.84
N SER A 408 -17.62 -16.46 4.92
CA SER A 408 -17.26 -17.07 6.19
C SER A 408 -16.51 -16.07 7.05
N PHE A 409 -15.60 -15.29 6.45
CA PHE A 409 -14.89 -14.21 7.12
C PHE A 409 -15.85 -13.11 7.64
N LEU A 410 -16.79 -12.64 6.81
CA LEU A 410 -17.78 -11.64 7.21
C LEU A 410 -18.70 -12.15 8.36
N SER A 411 -18.96 -13.44 8.42
CA SER A 411 -19.71 -14.05 9.51
C SER A 411 -18.95 -14.04 10.83
N GLU A 412 -17.63 -14.30 10.81
CA GLU A 412 -16.76 -14.17 11.98
C GLU A 412 -16.66 -12.72 12.47
N LEU A 413 -16.61 -11.73 11.55
CA LEU A 413 -16.60 -10.32 11.93
C LEU A 413 -17.81 -9.92 12.74
N LYS A 414 -19.02 -10.44 12.43
CA LYS A 414 -20.24 -10.18 13.23
C LYS A 414 -20.11 -10.71 14.66
N LEU A 415 -19.39 -11.81 14.87
CA LEU A 415 -19.12 -12.33 16.21
C LEU A 415 -18.17 -11.39 16.97
N LEU A 416 -17.14 -10.84 16.29
CA LEU A 416 -16.24 -9.84 16.86
C LEU A 416 -16.97 -8.55 17.21
N GLU A 417 -17.86 -8.05 16.34
CA GLU A 417 -18.71 -6.88 16.63
C GLU A 417 -19.49 -7.07 17.95
N SER A 418 -20.11 -8.23 18.10
CA SER A 418 -20.86 -8.57 19.32
C SER A 418 -19.97 -8.70 20.56
N LYS A 419 -18.78 -9.30 20.40
CA LYS A 419 -17.80 -9.54 21.49
C LYS A 419 -17.22 -8.23 22.03
N TYR A 420 -16.84 -7.31 21.13
CA TYR A 420 -16.15 -6.08 21.51
C TYR A 420 -17.06 -4.85 21.62
N GLY A 421 -18.30 -4.96 21.15
CA GLY A 421 -19.24 -3.82 21.09
C GLY A 421 -18.71 -2.72 20.18
N VAL A 422 -18.10 -3.07 19.05
CA VAL A 422 -17.53 -2.15 18.05
C VAL A 422 -18.09 -2.52 16.69
N ASP A 423 -18.65 -1.55 15.98
CA ASP A 423 -19.05 -1.73 14.58
C ASP A 423 -17.79 -1.92 13.69
N LEU A 424 -17.82 -2.90 12.78
CA LEU A 424 -16.78 -3.17 11.79
C LEU A 424 -17.37 -2.97 10.36
N PRO A 425 -17.66 -1.73 9.92
CA PRO A 425 -18.12 -1.50 8.55
C PRO A 425 -17.11 -2.02 7.55
N VAL A 426 -17.59 -2.71 6.51
CA VAL A 426 -16.74 -3.40 5.57
C VAL A 426 -16.84 -2.81 4.16
N PHE A 427 -15.70 -2.69 3.51
CA PHE A 427 -15.57 -2.49 2.08
C PHE A 427 -14.89 -3.71 1.47
N VAL A 428 -15.45 -4.25 0.39
CA VAL A 428 -14.89 -5.42 -0.31
C VAL A 428 -14.75 -5.09 -1.79
N ASP A 429 -13.55 -5.24 -2.33
CA ASP A 429 -13.28 -5.23 -3.76
C ASP A 429 -13.06 -6.67 -4.24
N PHE A 430 -14.08 -7.24 -4.88
CA PHE A 430 -14.05 -8.61 -5.42
C PHE A 430 -13.21 -8.75 -6.70
N SER A 431 -12.84 -7.64 -7.33
CA SER A 431 -12.02 -7.67 -8.54
C SER A 431 -10.54 -7.80 -8.23
N SER A 432 -10.16 -7.44 -7.01
CA SER A 432 -8.79 -7.47 -6.52
C SER A 432 -8.65 -8.30 -5.24
N ASP A 433 -9.74 -8.95 -4.80
CA ASP A 433 -9.82 -9.82 -3.62
C ASP A 433 -9.45 -9.13 -2.29
N TYR A 434 -9.71 -7.80 -2.17
CA TYR A 434 -9.35 -7.02 -1.00
C TYR A 434 -10.54 -6.65 -0.12
N ILE A 435 -10.29 -6.69 1.18
CA ILE A 435 -11.23 -6.29 2.22
C ILE A 435 -10.59 -5.20 3.08
N SER A 436 -11.37 -4.18 3.41
CA SER A 436 -10.99 -3.13 4.36
C SER A 436 -12.08 -2.93 5.39
N LEU A 437 -11.68 -2.79 6.67
CA LEU A 437 -12.57 -2.57 7.80
C LEU A 437 -12.35 -1.18 8.36
N TYR A 438 -13.44 -0.55 8.79
CA TYR A 438 -13.43 0.84 9.25
C TYR A 438 -14.02 0.99 10.68
N PRO A 439 -13.46 0.31 11.68
CA PRO A 439 -13.89 0.49 13.06
C PRO A 439 -13.57 1.89 13.56
N THR A 440 -14.47 2.47 14.35
CA THR A 440 -14.26 3.80 14.95
C THR A 440 -14.09 3.67 16.46
N PHE A 441 -13.11 4.36 17.03
CA PHE A 441 -12.75 4.30 18.44
C PHE A 441 -12.63 5.69 19.07
N ASP A 442 -12.91 5.80 20.36
CA ASP A 442 -12.64 6.98 21.15
C ASP A 442 -11.20 6.96 21.70
N SER A 443 -10.30 7.76 21.11
CA SER A 443 -8.88 7.81 21.47
C SER A 443 -8.62 8.31 22.90
N LYS A 444 -9.60 8.96 23.56
CA LYS A 444 -9.50 9.39 24.97
C LYS A 444 -9.66 8.22 25.93
N LYS A 445 -10.41 7.18 25.56
CA LYS A 445 -10.68 6.02 26.43
C LYS A 445 -9.59 4.96 26.32
N VAL A 446 -8.98 4.61 27.43
CA VAL A 446 -7.93 3.56 27.51
C VAL A 446 -8.48 2.21 27.02
N SER A 447 -9.72 1.87 27.41
CA SER A 447 -10.38 0.64 26.99
C SER A 447 -10.54 0.54 25.48
N GLU A 448 -10.88 1.63 24.79
CA GLU A 448 -11.02 1.65 23.34
C GLU A 448 -9.66 1.47 22.64
N ARG A 449 -8.60 2.10 23.17
CA ARG A 449 -7.23 1.88 22.64
C ARG A 449 -6.77 0.43 22.77
N GLN A 450 -7.12 -0.24 23.90
CA GLN A 450 -6.83 -1.66 24.09
C GLN A 450 -7.59 -2.54 23.09
N LYS A 451 -8.85 -2.19 22.77
CA LYS A 451 -9.64 -2.92 21.75
C LYS A 451 -8.99 -2.91 20.38
N ILE A 452 -8.30 -1.81 19.98
CA ILE A 452 -7.59 -1.75 18.70
C ILE A 452 -6.57 -2.89 18.60
N LEU A 453 -5.71 -3.06 19.63
CA LEU A 453 -4.70 -4.12 19.63
C LEU A 453 -5.32 -5.52 19.73
N GLN A 454 -6.40 -5.68 20.51
CA GLN A 454 -7.12 -6.94 20.61
C GLN A 454 -7.77 -7.34 19.28
N LEU A 455 -8.41 -6.40 18.58
CA LEU A 455 -8.99 -6.65 17.28
C LEU A 455 -7.93 -6.99 16.23
N LEU A 456 -6.75 -6.36 16.27
CA LEU A 456 -5.64 -6.72 15.38
C LEU A 456 -5.20 -8.18 15.58
N VAL A 457 -5.14 -8.65 16.83
CA VAL A 457 -4.84 -10.07 17.13
C VAL A 457 -5.93 -10.97 16.56
N GLU A 458 -7.20 -10.72 16.88
CA GLU A 458 -8.32 -11.60 16.48
C GLU A 458 -8.51 -11.62 14.97
N ILE A 459 -8.49 -10.44 14.32
CA ILE A 459 -8.64 -10.35 12.87
C ILE A 459 -7.48 -11.04 12.16
N SER A 460 -6.23 -10.88 12.62
CA SER A 460 -5.09 -11.56 12.01
C SER A 460 -5.20 -13.08 12.12
N GLN A 461 -5.73 -13.61 13.23
CA GLN A 461 -5.98 -15.03 13.42
C GLN A 461 -7.09 -15.55 12.49
N ILE A 462 -8.19 -14.78 12.34
CA ILE A 462 -9.28 -15.14 11.44
C ILE A 462 -8.81 -15.11 9.98
N VAL A 463 -8.04 -14.09 9.59
CA VAL A 463 -7.46 -14.00 8.24
C VAL A 463 -6.58 -15.22 7.96
N ASN A 464 -5.70 -15.59 8.90
CA ASN A 464 -4.86 -16.79 8.77
C ASN A 464 -5.68 -18.08 8.71
N LYS A 465 -6.76 -18.21 9.49
CA LYS A 465 -7.69 -19.35 9.46
C LYS A 465 -8.29 -19.60 8.08
N TYR A 466 -8.51 -18.54 7.31
CA TYR A 466 -9.06 -18.58 5.96
C TYR A 466 -7.98 -18.47 4.86
N GLU A 467 -6.71 -18.69 5.22
CA GLU A 467 -5.57 -18.67 4.28
C GLU A 467 -5.43 -17.33 3.54
N GLY A 468 -5.87 -16.23 4.17
CA GLY A 468 -5.73 -14.88 3.66
C GLY A 468 -4.43 -14.19 4.09
N SER A 469 -4.15 -13.02 3.52
CA SER A 469 -3.06 -12.14 3.96
C SER A 469 -3.58 -10.91 4.67
N PHE A 470 -3.00 -10.57 5.82
CA PHE A 470 -3.37 -9.34 6.56
C PHE A 470 -2.67 -8.08 6.01
N ALA A 471 -1.75 -8.25 5.07
CA ALA A 471 -1.06 -7.17 4.35
C ALA A 471 -1.01 -7.46 2.85
N GLY A 472 -2.16 -7.68 2.24
CA GLY A 472 -2.29 -7.84 0.79
C GLY A 472 -1.78 -6.61 0.03
N PHE A 473 -2.03 -5.41 0.57
CA PHE A 473 -1.37 -4.15 0.18
C PHE A 473 -1.06 -3.30 1.42
N GLY A 474 -0.29 -2.22 1.23
CA GLY A 474 0.05 -1.26 2.27
C GLY A 474 1.26 -1.66 3.13
N GLY A 475 1.72 -2.90 3.01
CA GLY A 475 2.83 -3.42 3.81
C GLY A 475 2.42 -3.86 5.22
N ASP A 476 3.31 -4.57 5.86
CA ASP A 476 3.19 -5.03 7.24
C ASP A 476 3.75 -4.02 8.27
N GLY A 477 4.70 -3.18 7.86
CA GLY A 477 5.29 -2.13 8.70
C GLY A 477 5.76 -2.62 10.05
N ARG A 478 5.57 -1.79 11.07
CA ARG A 478 5.76 -2.17 12.49
C ARG A 478 4.47 -2.63 13.14
N LEU A 479 3.35 -2.04 12.73
CA LEU A 479 2.08 -2.24 13.43
C LEU A 479 1.45 -3.59 13.09
N LYS A 480 1.38 -3.97 11.81
CA LYS A 480 0.83 -5.28 11.39
C LYS A 480 1.82 -6.42 11.56
N ALA A 481 3.13 -6.18 11.33
CA ALA A 481 4.16 -7.20 11.35
C ALA A 481 4.11 -8.08 12.60
N ASN A 482 3.92 -7.48 13.79
CA ASN A 482 3.87 -8.24 15.04
C ASN A 482 2.77 -9.32 15.07
N PHE A 483 1.65 -9.07 14.39
CA PHE A 483 0.52 -10.01 14.34
C PHE A 483 0.67 -11.01 13.20
N ILE A 484 1.24 -10.59 12.08
CA ILE A 484 1.49 -11.43 10.90
C ILE A 484 2.59 -12.44 11.21
N TYR A 485 3.75 -11.99 11.69
CA TYR A 485 4.92 -12.85 11.91
C TYR A 485 4.73 -13.92 12.99
N LYS A 486 3.76 -13.74 13.91
CA LYS A 486 3.39 -14.81 14.85
C LYS A 486 2.77 -16.03 14.18
N ASN A 487 2.12 -15.82 13.04
CA ASN A 487 1.41 -16.85 12.29
C ASN A 487 2.21 -17.39 11.10
N LEU A 488 3.29 -16.70 10.68
CA LEU A 488 4.15 -17.15 9.60
C LEU A 488 4.96 -18.40 9.99
N PRO A 489 5.19 -19.35 9.07
CA PRO A 489 6.14 -20.46 9.24
C PRO A 489 7.56 -19.93 9.50
N ASP A 490 8.34 -20.69 10.28
CA ASP A 490 9.69 -20.26 10.67
C ASP A 490 10.69 -20.22 9.50
N ASP A 491 10.53 -21.09 8.52
CA ASP A 491 11.31 -21.09 7.28
C ASP A 491 11.05 -19.86 6.42
N GLU A 492 9.79 -19.41 6.34
CA GLU A 492 9.41 -18.17 5.66
C GLU A 492 9.97 -16.93 6.37
N LYS A 493 9.89 -16.88 7.71
CA LYS A 493 10.54 -15.81 8.51
C LYS A 493 12.05 -15.75 8.24
N GLN A 494 12.71 -16.92 8.20
CA GLN A 494 14.14 -17.02 7.93
C GLN A 494 14.48 -16.57 6.51
N LEU A 495 13.65 -16.92 5.51
CA LEU A 495 13.81 -16.47 4.14
C LEU A 495 13.78 -14.94 4.06
N TYR A 496 12.79 -14.30 4.68
CA TYR A 496 12.67 -12.84 4.69
C TYR A 496 13.81 -12.15 5.45
N ALA A 497 14.22 -12.71 6.59
CA ALA A 497 15.37 -12.21 7.34
C ALA A 497 16.67 -12.25 6.50
N LYS A 498 16.89 -13.32 5.72
CA LYS A 498 18.04 -13.43 4.83
C LYS A 498 17.98 -12.42 3.67
N VAL A 499 16.81 -12.19 3.06
CA VAL A 499 16.64 -11.12 2.06
C VAL A 499 17.07 -9.78 2.64
N LYS A 500 16.56 -9.43 3.83
CA LYS A 500 16.94 -8.20 4.54
C LYS A 500 18.45 -8.12 4.77
N GLN A 501 19.05 -9.17 5.26
CA GLN A 501 20.49 -9.24 5.57
C GLN A 501 21.37 -9.06 4.31
N ILE A 502 20.96 -9.59 3.16
CA ILE A 502 21.69 -9.44 1.90
C ILE A 502 21.76 -7.98 1.45
N PHE A 503 20.65 -7.22 1.55
CA PHE A 503 20.61 -5.82 1.13
C PHE A 503 21.10 -4.85 2.20
N ASP A 504 20.97 -5.20 3.45
CA ASP A 504 21.26 -4.32 4.60
C ASP A 504 21.94 -5.08 5.75
N PRO A 505 23.19 -5.52 5.55
CA PRO A 505 23.90 -6.34 6.54
C PRO A 505 24.14 -5.63 7.87
N ALA A 506 24.17 -4.31 7.87
CA ALA A 506 24.38 -3.48 9.08
C ALA A 506 23.06 -3.03 9.76
N GLY A 507 21.90 -3.33 9.18
CA GLY A 507 20.60 -2.94 9.75
C GLY A 507 20.34 -1.43 9.78
N ILE A 508 20.82 -0.71 8.76
CA ILE A 508 20.68 0.76 8.66
C ILE A 508 19.29 1.14 8.19
N PHE A 509 18.74 0.42 7.18
CA PHE A 509 17.49 0.79 6.55
C PHE A 509 16.28 0.41 7.40
N ASN A 510 15.53 1.43 7.81
CA ASN A 510 14.22 1.37 8.43
C ASN A 510 14.06 0.21 9.46
N PRO A 511 14.89 0.15 10.52
CA PRO A 511 14.88 -0.98 11.45
C PRO A 511 13.53 -1.13 12.16
N GLY A 512 13.14 -2.39 12.42
CA GLY A 512 11.86 -2.74 13.03
C GLY A 512 10.70 -2.86 12.05
N ILE A 513 10.96 -2.65 10.74
CA ILE A 513 9.98 -2.89 9.68
C ILE A 513 10.10 -4.35 9.21
N LYS A 514 8.97 -4.99 8.93
CA LYS A 514 8.92 -6.37 8.42
C LYS A 514 9.64 -7.36 9.34
N THR A 515 9.44 -7.19 10.62
CA THR A 515 9.97 -8.07 11.66
C THR A 515 9.06 -8.02 12.88
N GLU A 516 9.14 -9.03 13.73
CA GLU A 516 8.35 -9.09 14.95
C GLU A 516 8.75 -7.96 15.91
N ALA A 517 7.78 -7.15 16.32
CA ALA A 517 7.97 -6.07 17.29
C ALA A 517 7.63 -6.53 18.71
N GLN A 518 8.14 -5.82 19.72
CA GLN A 518 7.76 -6.09 21.11
C GLN A 518 6.37 -5.50 21.40
N PRO A 519 5.36 -6.28 21.85
CA PRO A 519 4.00 -5.79 22.08
C PRO A 519 3.92 -4.59 23.05
N LYS A 520 4.84 -4.53 24.04
CA LYS A 520 4.92 -3.41 24.99
C LYS A 520 5.32 -2.09 24.31
N GLU A 521 6.21 -2.15 23.32
CA GLU A 521 6.63 -0.97 22.54
C GLU A 521 5.47 -0.45 21.70
N LEU A 522 4.74 -1.33 21.01
CA LEU A 522 3.57 -0.95 20.22
C LEU A 522 2.49 -0.27 21.08
N ALA A 523 2.20 -0.82 22.26
CA ALA A 523 1.25 -0.23 23.18
C ALA A 523 1.72 1.15 23.70
N ALA A 524 3.01 1.32 23.95
CA ALA A 524 3.58 2.59 24.39
C ALA A 524 3.52 3.65 23.26
N GLU A 525 3.85 3.28 22.03
CA GLU A 525 3.78 4.17 20.86
C GLU A 525 2.33 4.58 20.54
N LEU A 526 1.36 3.65 20.58
CA LEU A 526 -0.06 3.94 20.42
C LEU A 526 -0.56 4.93 21.49
N ASN A 527 -0.17 4.73 22.76
CA ASN A 527 -0.53 5.66 23.82
C ASN A 527 0.10 7.05 23.63
N ALA A 528 1.34 7.13 23.14
CA ALA A 528 2.00 8.38 22.82
C ALA A 528 1.29 9.11 21.67
N TRP A 529 0.93 8.39 20.61
CA TRP A 529 0.18 8.91 19.48
C TRP A 529 -1.18 9.49 19.91
N CYS A 530 -1.95 8.75 20.74
CA CYS A 530 -3.23 9.24 21.27
C CYS A 530 -3.08 10.50 22.13
N LYS A 531 -1.97 10.61 22.88
CA LYS A 531 -1.70 11.82 23.68
C LYS A 531 -1.42 13.03 22.79
N LEU A 532 -0.57 12.87 21.75
CA LEU A 532 -0.29 13.96 20.79
C LEU A 532 -1.56 14.43 20.11
N ARG A 533 -2.37 13.50 19.57
CA ARG A 533 -3.63 13.84 18.90
C ARG A 533 -4.64 14.57 19.79
N ASN A 534 -4.73 14.20 21.06
CA ASN A 534 -5.69 14.83 22.00
C ASN A 534 -5.19 16.18 22.54
N GLN A 535 -3.95 16.58 22.26
CA GLN A 535 -3.37 17.89 22.62
C GLN A 535 -3.40 18.89 21.46
N ALA A 536 -3.47 18.40 20.21
CA ALA A 536 -3.64 19.20 18.99
C ALA A 536 -5.10 19.60 18.79
#